data_5e4063efd1d5bb7a73a677fd92d36f04
#
_entry.id   5e4063efd1d5bb7a73a677fd92d36f04
#
_cell.length_a   1.000
_cell.length_b   1.000
_cell.length_c   1.000
_cell.angle_alpha   90.00
_cell.angle_beta   90.00
_cell.angle_gamma   90.00
#
_symmetry.space_group_name_H-M   'P 1'
#
loop_
_entity.id
_entity.type
_entity.pdbx_description
1 polymer ?
#
loop_
_entity_poly.entity_id
_entity_poly.type
_entity_poly.pdbx_seq_one_letter_code
_entity_poly.pdbx_strand_id
1 'polypeptide(L)'
;FGTDIIINDISKVTSLKTDTVKLILDKIELRNDISENELIKKELFVNDAFRKIKHKLIYNIAQARIKEIIELVLSKNINFSHFNKGFNDVFFEIDPKLQLKNLEETFKSIFSVYRNYDLIIIDTLTSESLINTANKLVHFGWKNEAIPISQFKKSKIARFFDTIFG
;
A
#
# COMPACT_ATOMS: atom_id res chain seq x y z
N PHE A 1 1.06 -7.75 -2.29
CA PHE A 1 1.58 -7.08 -3.50
C PHE A 1 2.82 -6.29 -3.12
N GLY A 2 3.93 -6.45 -3.87
CA GLY A 2 5.21 -5.80 -3.59
C GLY A 2 5.76 -5.08 -4.81
N THR A 3 6.79 -4.25 -4.63
CA THR A 3 7.50 -3.55 -5.72
C THR A 3 8.10 -4.47 -6.75
N ASP A 4 8.41 -5.72 -6.37
CA ASP A 4 8.94 -6.70 -7.32
C ASP A 4 7.99 -6.93 -8.51
N ILE A 5 6.68 -6.74 -8.32
CA ILE A 5 5.72 -6.84 -9.43
C ILE A 5 5.94 -5.69 -10.41
N ILE A 6 6.13 -4.45 -9.91
CA ILE A 6 6.39 -3.28 -10.75
C ILE A 6 7.72 -3.46 -11.51
N ILE A 7 8.76 -3.91 -10.80
CA ILE A 7 10.08 -4.20 -11.40
C ILE A 7 9.95 -5.24 -12.52
N ASN A 8 9.23 -6.33 -12.27
CA ASN A 8 9.04 -7.39 -13.25
C ASN A 8 8.24 -6.92 -14.47
N ASP A 9 7.23 -6.06 -14.28
CA ASP A 9 6.45 -5.52 -15.40
C ASP A 9 7.31 -4.60 -16.27
N ILE A 10 8.08 -3.70 -15.64
CA ILE A 10 9.03 -2.84 -16.37
C ILE A 10 10.04 -3.71 -17.11
N SER A 11 10.63 -4.72 -16.46
CA SER A 11 11.57 -5.66 -17.06
C SER A 11 11.00 -6.34 -18.30
N LYS A 12 9.76 -6.85 -18.20
CA LYS A 12 9.08 -7.52 -19.32
C LYS A 12 8.83 -6.58 -20.50
N VAL A 13 8.26 -5.39 -20.22
CA VAL A 13 7.90 -4.43 -21.28
C VAL A 13 9.14 -3.84 -21.95
N THR A 14 10.17 -3.54 -21.18
CA THR A 14 11.41 -2.93 -21.70
C THR A 14 12.45 -3.95 -22.15
N SER A 15 12.24 -5.24 -21.85
CA SER A 15 13.21 -6.32 -22.02
C SER A 15 14.57 -6.03 -21.38
N LEU A 16 14.55 -5.35 -20.22
CA LEU A 16 15.72 -5.12 -19.37
C LEU A 16 15.81 -6.17 -18.27
N LYS A 17 17.00 -6.45 -17.80
CA LYS A 17 17.20 -7.27 -16.59
C LYS A 17 16.63 -6.54 -15.36
N THR A 18 16.13 -7.32 -14.41
CA THR A 18 15.55 -6.78 -13.16
C THR A 18 16.53 -5.89 -12.39
N ASP A 19 17.83 -6.23 -12.38
CA ASP A 19 18.85 -5.44 -11.71
C ASP A 19 19.05 -4.06 -12.36
N THR A 20 19.02 -4.00 -13.70
CA THR A 20 19.04 -2.73 -14.43
C THR A 20 17.80 -1.89 -14.12
N VAL A 21 16.62 -2.53 -14.05
CA VAL A 21 15.38 -1.84 -13.69
C VAL A 21 15.45 -1.29 -12.26
N LYS A 22 15.97 -2.03 -11.29
CA LYS A 22 16.19 -1.57 -9.92
C LYS A 22 17.08 -0.34 -9.86
N LEU A 23 18.22 -0.37 -10.58
CA LEU A 23 19.12 0.79 -10.67
C LEU A 23 18.45 2.01 -11.29
N ILE A 24 17.65 1.82 -12.33
CA ILE A 24 16.88 2.90 -12.95
C ILE A 24 15.91 3.49 -11.93
N LEU A 25 15.10 2.67 -11.27
CA LEU A 25 14.09 3.12 -10.31
C LEU A 25 14.70 3.79 -9.07
N ASP A 26 15.91 3.42 -8.67
CA ASP A 26 16.63 4.11 -7.59
C ASP A 26 17.05 5.55 -7.97
N LYS A 27 17.30 5.80 -9.25
CA LYS A 27 17.81 7.08 -9.73
C LYS A 27 16.76 8.01 -10.32
N ILE A 28 15.64 7.45 -10.77
CA ILE A 28 14.54 8.25 -11.34
C ILE A 28 13.41 8.43 -10.33
N GLU A 29 12.63 9.49 -10.50
CA GLU A 29 11.44 9.77 -9.71
C GLU A 29 10.19 9.36 -10.49
N LEU A 30 9.23 8.74 -9.80
CA LEU A 30 7.91 8.47 -10.34
C LEU A 30 7.07 9.75 -10.26
N ARG A 31 7.07 10.55 -11.31
CA ARG A 31 6.30 11.81 -11.36
C ARG A 31 5.56 11.96 -12.68
N ASN A 32 4.48 12.72 -12.67
CA ASN A 32 3.63 12.87 -13.85
C ASN A 32 4.11 13.93 -14.85
N ASP A 33 4.89 14.89 -14.38
CA ASP A 33 5.37 16.07 -15.15
C ASP A 33 6.62 15.81 -16.00
N ILE A 34 6.95 14.54 -16.23
CA ILE A 34 8.12 14.14 -17.03
C ILE A 34 7.88 14.49 -18.50
N SER A 35 8.88 15.11 -19.12
CA SER A 35 8.87 15.38 -20.56
C SER A 35 8.74 14.07 -21.35
N GLU A 36 7.88 14.06 -22.36
CA GLU A 36 7.67 12.88 -23.21
C GLU A 36 8.91 12.41 -23.95
N ASN A 37 9.90 13.30 -24.13
CA ASN A 37 11.14 12.99 -24.85
C ASN A 37 12.32 12.72 -23.94
N GLU A 38 12.16 12.78 -22.62
CA GLU A 38 13.21 12.49 -21.67
C GLU A 38 13.58 10.99 -21.72
N LEU A 39 14.84 10.73 -22.02
CA LEU A 39 15.38 9.37 -22.11
C LEU A 39 16.11 8.98 -20.83
N ILE A 40 16.07 7.69 -20.51
CA ILE A 40 16.89 7.12 -19.44
C ILE A 40 18.36 7.23 -19.82
N LYS A 41 19.17 7.70 -18.87
CA LYS A 41 20.61 7.93 -19.08
C LYS A 41 21.34 6.62 -19.35
N LYS A 42 22.30 6.65 -20.27
CA LYS A 42 23.10 5.48 -20.69
C LYS A 42 23.82 4.80 -19.52
N GLU A 43 24.28 5.58 -18.55
CA GLU A 43 25.03 5.08 -17.39
C GLU A 43 24.22 4.12 -16.51
N LEU A 44 22.89 4.13 -16.61
CA LEU A 44 22.01 3.26 -15.83
C LEU A 44 21.86 1.84 -16.42
N PHE A 45 22.38 1.61 -17.64
CA PHE A 45 22.32 0.31 -18.30
C PHE A 45 23.59 -0.53 -18.00
N VAL A 46 23.85 -0.77 -16.70
CA VAL A 46 25.10 -1.43 -16.28
C VAL A 46 25.18 -2.89 -16.76
N ASN A 47 24.06 -3.60 -16.74
CA ASN A 47 23.96 -5.03 -17.05
C ASN A 47 23.22 -5.33 -18.36
N ASP A 48 22.89 -4.32 -19.13
CA ASP A 48 22.17 -4.41 -20.39
C ASP A 48 22.79 -3.50 -21.46
N ALA A 49 22.59 -3.85 -22.72
CA ALA A 49 22.93 -2.95 -23.81
C ALA A 49 22.05 -1.70 -23.76
N PHE A 50 22.64 -0.53 -23.99
CA PHE A 50 21.91 0.73 -24.02
C PHE A 50 20.76 0.71 -25.03
N ARG A 51 19.59 1.15 -24.57
CA ARG A 51 18.39 1.32 -25.39
C ARG A 51 17.77 2.70 -25.15
N LYS A 52 17.16 3.27 -26.17
CA LYS A 52 16.42 4.54 -26.06
C LYS A 52 15.07 4.30 -25.39
N ILE A 53 15.06 4.22 -24.06
CA ILE A 53 13.85 4.05 -23.26
C ILE A 53 13.45 5.41 -22.71
N LYS A 54 12.18 5.76 -22.90
CA LYS A 54 11.62 7.00 -22.36
C LYS A 54 11.32 6.86 -20.87
N HIS A 55 11.66 7.87 -20.09
CA HIS A 55 11.34 7.93 -18.67
C HIS A 55 9.80 7.81 -18.46
N LYS A 56 9.02 8.50 -19.29
CA LYS A 56 7.55 8.44 -19.28
C LYS A 56 6.99 7.02 -19.44
N LEU A 57 7.65 6.16 -20.21
CA LEU A 57 7.24 4.76 -20.35
C LEU A 57 7.34 4.01 -19.02
N ILE A 58 8.47 4.18 -18.31
CA ILE A 58 8.66 3.56 -16.99
C ILE A 58 7.60 4.01 -16.00
N TYR A 59 7.34 5.34 -15.96
CA TYR A 59 6.28 5.90 -15.14
C TYR A 59 4.91 5.30 -15.47
N ASN A 60 4.54 5.23 -16.75
CA ASN A 60 3.23 4.72 -17.17
C ASN A 60 3.03 3.26 -16.79
N ILE A 61 4.08 2.42 -16.89
CA ILE A 61 4.02 1.02 -16.47
C ILE A 61 3.80 0.93 -14.96
N ALA A 62 4.58 1.68 -14.18
CA ALA A 62 4.44 1.71 -12.72
C ALA A 62 3.05 2.20 -12.29
N GLN A 63 2.57 3.30 -12.90
CA GLN A 63 1.24 3.86 -12.65
C GLN A 63 0.12 2.86 -12.95
N ALA A 64 0.20 2.17 -14.09
CA ALA A 64 -0.79 1.17 -14.47
C ALA A 64 -0.87 0.02 -13.45
N ARG A 65 0.29 -0.44 -12.97
CA ARG A 65 0.34 -1.48 -11.95
C ARG A 65 -0.19 -1.00 -10.60
N ILE A 66 0.17 0.20 -10.17
CA ILE A 66 -0.35 0.79 -8.92
C ILE A 66 -1.89 0.91 -9.01
N LYS A 67 -2.40 1.40 -10.14
CA LYS A 67 -3.85 1.50 -10.36
C LYS A 67 -4.53 0.14 -10.26
N GLU A 68 -3.97 -0.89 -10.89
CA GLU A 68 -4.51 -2.25 -10.82
C GLU A 68 -4.51 -2.79 -9.38
N ILE A 69 -3.45 -2.56 -8.61
CA ILE A 69 -3.40 -2.96 -7.19
C ILE A 69 -4.51 -2.27 -6.39
N ILE A 70 -4.70 -0.98 -6.58
CA ILE A 70 -5.77 -0.23 -5.92
C ILE A 70 -7.15 -0.79 -6.32
N GLU A 71 -7.38 -1.07 -7.60
CA GLU A 71 -8.63 -1.66 -8.07
C GLU A 71 -8.88 -3.05 -7.48
N LEU A 72 -7.85 -3.88 -7.40
CA LEU A 72 -7.96 -5.22 -6.81
C LEU A 72 -8.30 -5.14 -5.32
N VAL A 73 -7.67 -4.23 -4.58
CA VAL A 73 -7.89 -4.06 -3.15
C VAL A 73 -9.27 -3.46 -2.86
N LEU A 74 -9.66 -2.40 -3.56
CA LEU A 74 -10.88 -1.66 -3.26
C LEU A 74 -12.13 -2.21 -3.97
N SER A 75 -12.04 -2.50 -5.25
CA SER A 75 -13.22 -2.80 -6.07
C SER A 75 -13.51 -4.28 -6.22
N LYS A 76 -12.48 -5.12 -6.21
CA LYS A 76 -12.61 -6.56 -6.41
C LYS A 76 -12.53 -7.38 -5.12
N ASN A 77 -12.29 -6.72 -3.99
CA ASN A 77 -12.25 -7.39 -2.70
C ASN A 77 -13.68 -7.57 -2.18
N ILE A 78 -14.17 -8.81 -2.17
CA ILE A 78 -15.53 -9.16 -1.70
C ILE A 78 -15.79 -8.70 -0.26
N ASN A 79 -14.75 -8.65 0.57
CA ASN A 79 -14.88 -8.21 1.95
C ASN A 79 -15.21 -6.72 2.06
N PHE A 80 -14.83 -5.89 1.08
CA PHE A 80 -15.15 -4.46 1.09
C PHE A 80 -16.64 -4.17 0.95
N SER A 81 -17.41 -5.03 0.28
CA SER A 81 -18.85 -4.86 0.16
C SER A 81 -19.59 -4.92 1.51
N HIS A 82 -18.98 -5.52 2.52
CA HIS A 82 -19.53 -5.62 3.87
C HIS A 82 -19.19 -4.42 4.76
N PHE A 83 -18.21 -3.60 4.39
CA PHE A 83 -17.77 -2.43 5.16
C PHE A 83 -18.51 -1.12 4.84
N ASN A 84 -19.49 -1.16 3.94
CA ASN A 84 -20.21 0.01 3.40
C ASN A 84 -21.06 0.82 4.41
N LYS A 85 -20.81 0.74 5.71
CA LYS A 85 -21.60 1.47 6.73
C LYS A 85 -20.73 2.29 7.68
N GLY A 86 -19.93 3.23 7.16
CA GLY A 86 -19.58 4.36 8.00
C GLY A 86 -18.12 4.79 8.11
N PHE A 87 -17.11 3.96 7.90
CA PHE A 87 -15.71 4.39 7.92
C PHE A 87 -14.98 3.79 6.72
N ASN A 88 -14.45 4.67 5.89
CA ASN A 88 -13.81 4.28 4.64
C ASN A 88 -12.31 4.60 4.68
N ASP A 89 -11.70 4.53 5.86
CA ASP A 89 -10.27 4.77 6.03
C ASP A 89 -9.48 3.60 5.47
N VAL A 90 -8.56 3.89 4.56
CA VAL A 90 -7.61 2.92 4.00
C VAL A 90 -6.23 3.26 4.52
N PHE A 91 -5.69 2.38 5.35
CA PHE A 91 -4.35 2.52 5.88
C PHE A 91 -3.34 1.93 4.90
N PHE A 92 -2.38 2.75 4.51
CA PHE A 92 -1.34 2.38 3.56
C PHE A 92 0.03 2.52 4.20
N GLU A 93 0.74 1.40 4.29
CA GLU A 93 2.12 1.35 4.76
C GLU A 93 3.06 1.07 3.59
N ILE A 94 4.11 1.85 3.46
CA ILE A 94 5.17 1.66 2.49
C ILE A 94 6.40 1.11 3.22
N ASP A 95 6.88 -0.07 2.83
CA ASP A 95 8.14 -0.59 3.36
C ASP A 95 9.29 0.38 2.99
N PRO A 96 10.04 0.92 3.97
CA PRO A 96 11.14 1.86 3.71
C PRO A 96 12.28 1.27 2.87
N LYS A 97 12.32 -0.07 2.73
CA LYS A 97 13.23 -0.74 1.81
C LYS A 97 12.84 -0.55 0.34
N LEU A 98 11.64 -0.04 0.08
CA LEU A 98 11.17 0.26 -1.25
C LEU A 98 11.79 1.56 -1.75
N GLN A 99 12.79 1.43 -2.59
CA GLN A 99 13.53 2.56 -3.18
C GLN A 99 12.81 3.17 -4.39
N LEU A 100 11.49 3.29 -4.33
CA LEU A 100 10.72 3.96 -5.38
C LEU A 100 10.46 5.40 -4.98
N LYS A 101 11.24 6.32 -5.53
CA LYS A 101 11.07 7.75 -5.27
C LYS A 101 9.69 8.22 -5.74
N ASN A 102 9.01 9.00 -4.90
CA ASN A 102 7.65 9.52 -5.13
C ASN A 102 6.55 8.45 -5.29
N LEU A 103 6.78 7.23 -4.78
CA LEU A 103 5.74 6.20 -4.80
C LEU A 103 4.50 6.64 -4.02
N GLU A 104 4.71 7.24 -2.86
CA GLU A 104 3.63 7.72 -1.98
C GLU A 104 2.74 8.75 -2.68
N GLU A 105 3.36 9.75 -3.31
CA GLU A 105 2.64 10.81 -4.02
C GLU A 105 1.90 10.26 -5.25
N THR A 106 2.55 9.33 -5.97
CA THR A 106 1.93 8.64 -7.11
C THR A 106 0.72 7.83 -6.64
N PHE A 107 0.84 7.12 -5.52
CA PHE A 107 -0.26 6.35 -4.93
C PHE A 107 -1.40 7.26 -4.49
N LYS A 108 -1.10 8.33 -3.75
CA LYS A 108 -2.10 9.35 -3.35
C LYS A 108 -2.85 9.94 -4.54
N SER A 109 -2.11 10.29 -5.58
CA SER A 109 -2.69 10.86 -6.81
C SER A 109 -3.67 9.90 -7.49
N ILE A 110 -3.31 8.62 -7.60
CA ILE A 110 -4.17 7.61 -8.21
C ILE A 110 -5.37 7.32 -7.29
N PHE A 111 -5.11 7.22 -5.98
CA PHE A 111 -6.13 6.90 -4.99
C PHE A 111 -7.20 8.01 -4.88
N SER A 112 -6.83 9.27 -5.10
CA SER A 112 -7.75 10.43 -5.03
C SER A 112 -8.96 10.34 -5.98
N VAL A 113 -8.90 9.47 -7.00
CA VAL A 113 -10.05 9.18 -7.87
C VAL A 113 -11.16 8.43 -7.12
N TYR A 114 -10.81 7.71 -6.05
CA TYR A 114 -11.74 6.93 -5.25
C TYR A 114 -12.30 7.75 -4.09
N ARG A 115 -13.24 8.66 -4.39
CA ARG A 115 -13.78 9.69 -3.46
C ARG A 115 -14.47 9.16 -2.20
N ASN A 116 -14.74 7.88 -2.12
CA ASN A 116 -15.45 7.26 -1.00
C ASN A 116 -14.53 6.73 0.09
N TYR A 117 -13.22 6.93 -0.06
CA TYR A 117 -12.21 6.40 0.85
C TYR A 117 -11.22 7.48 1.23
N ASP A 118 -10.86 7.53 2.51
CA ASP A 118 -9.79 8.35 3.02
C ASP A 118 -8.51 7.54 3.13
N LEU A 119 -7.43 8.02 2.51
CA LEU A 119 -6.13 7.36 2.53
C LEU A 119 -5.29 7.91 3.68
N ILE A 120 -4.96 7.05 4.62
CA ILE A 120 -4.07 7.35 5.74
C ILE A 120 -2.75 6.62 5.51
N ILE A 121 -1.67 7.38 5.32
CA ILE A 121 -0.34 6.80 5.20
C ILE A 121 0.24 6.61 6.59
N ILE A 122 0.68 5.40 6.87
CA ILE A 122 1.29 5.02 8.14
C ILE A 122 2.80 4.98 7.94
N ASP A 123 3.53 5.71 8.76
CA ASP A 123 4.97 5.57 8.83
C ASP A 123 5.33 4.19 9.35
N THR A 124 6.40 3.61 8.82
CA THR A 124 6.86 2.30 9.23
C THR A 124 7.10 2.29 10.74
N LEU A 125 6.33 1.48 11.43
CA LEU A 125 6.41 1.36 12.88
C LEU A 125 7.75 0.70 13.24
N THR A 126 8.60 1.44 13.93
CA THR A 126 9.78 0.85 14.56
C THR A 126 9.33 -0.08 15.68
N SER A 127 10.13 -1.11 16.02
CA SER A 127 9.84 -2.01 17.15
C SER A 127 9.56 -1.24 18.44
N GLU A 128 10.24 -0.12 18.64
CA GLU A 128 10.04 0.77 19.79
C GLU A 128 8.67 1.48 19.76
N SER A 129 8.24 1.97 18.59
CA SER A 129 6.93 2.61 18.46
C SER A 129 5.79 1.60 18.61
N LEU A 130 5.98 0.35 18.15
CA LEU A 130 5.05 -0.75 18.37
C LEU A 130 4.90 -1.08 19.86
N ILE A 131 6.01 -1.20 20.60
CA ILE A 131 6.00 -1.46 22.03
C ILE A 131 5.33 -0.28 22.78
N ASN A 132 5.65 0.95 22.42
CA ASN A 132 5.04 2.13 23.04
C ASN A 132 3.54 2.22 22.74
N THR A 133 3.11 1.88 21.53
CA THR A 133 1.69 1.83 21.15
C THR A 133 0.98 0.70 21.88
N ALA A 134 1.57 -0.48 21.94
CA ALA A 134 1.03 -1.61 22.70
C ALA A 134 0.90 -1.27 24.19
N ASN A 135 1.90 -0.64 24.79
CA ASN A 135 1.84 -0.17 26.18
C ASN A 135 0.73 0.87 26.39
N LYS A 136 0.55 1.81 25.46
CA LYS A 136 -0.56 2.77 25.51
C LYS A 136 -1.92 2.08 25.40
N LEU A 137 -2.06 1.11 24.52
CA LEU A 137 -3.28 0.30 24.39
C LEU A 137 -3.58 -0.49 25.67
N VAL A 138 -2.58 -1.10 26.28
CA VAL A 138 -2.73 -1.83 27.55
C VAL A 138 -3.15 -0.88 28.68
N HIS A 139 -2.52 0.29 28.79
CA HIS A 139 -2.80 1.23 29.90
C HIS A 139 -4.07 2.05 29.71
N PHE A 140 -4.39 2.44 28.47
CA PHE A 140 -5.46 3.39 28.18
C PHE A 140 -6.61 2.77 27.36
N GLY A 141 -6.33 1.83 26.48
CA GLY A 141 -7.31 1.24 25.57
C GLY A 141 -8.28 0.27 26.24
N TRP A 142 -7.87 -0.39 27.32
CA TRP A 142 -8.75 -1.29 28.07
C TRP A 142 -9.95 -0.60 28.71
N LYS A 143 -9.87 0.71 28.91
CA LYS A 143 -10.94 1.46 29.56
C LYS A 143 -12.00 1.98 28.60
N ASN A 144 -11.71 2.15 27.30
CA ASN A 144 -12.62 2.85 26.39
C ASN A 144 -12.87 2.25 25.00
N GLU A 145 -11.97 1.48 24.36
CA GLU A 145 -12.17 1.18 22.94
C GLU A 145 -11.68 -0.18 22.41
N ALA A 146 -10.88 -0.94 23.12
CA ALA A 146 -10.11 -2.03 22.55
C ALA A 146 -10.60 -3.44 22.85
N ILE A 147 -11.76 -3.61 23.41
CA ILE A 147 -12.38 -4.93 23.35
C ILE A 147 -13.35 -4.85 22.17
N PRO A 148 -13.09 -5.57 21.05
CA PRO A 148 -14.19 -5.94 20.21
C PRO A 148 -15.14 -6.60 21.24
N ILE A 149 -16.26 -5.96 21.50
CA ILE A 149 -17.36 -6.63 22.16
C ILE A 149 -17.68 -7.74 21.17
N SER A 150 -16.94 -8.83 21.27
CA SER A 150 -17.46 -10.09 20.81
C SER A 150 -18.73 -10.20 21.64
N GLN A 151 -19.83 -9.77 21.06
CA GLN A 151 -21.13 -10.17 21.51
C GLN A 151 -21.14 -11.69 21.34
N PHE A 152 -20.47 -12.36 22.25
CA PHE A 152 -20.83 -13.72 22.55
C PHE A 152 -22.28 -13.57 22.97
N LYS A 153 -23.18 -13.81 22.03
CA LYS A 153 -24.56 -14.08 22.38
C LYS A 153 -24.48 -15.18 23.41
N LYS A 154 -24.50 -14.79 24.70
CA LYS A 154 -24.53 -15.75 25.79
C LYS A 154 -25.58 -16.76 25.39
N SER A 155 -25.25 -18.01 25.35
CA SER A 155 -26.21 -19.07 25.01
C SER A 155 -27.46 -18.88 25.89
N LYS A 156 -28.63 -19.29 25.41
CA LYS A 156 -29.85 -19.19 26.22
C LYS A 156 -29.67 -19.82 27.60
N ILE A 157 -28.86 -20.86 27.68
CA ILE A 157 -28.48 -21.56 28.91
C ILE A 157 -27.65 -20.65 29.82
N ALA A 158 -26.63 -19.95 29.29
CA ALA A 158 -25.82 -19.03 30.11
C ALA A 158 -26.65 -17.83 30.63
N ARG A 159 -27.61 -17.32 29.84
CA ARG A 159 -28.56 -16.28 30.32
C ARG A 159 -29.47 -16.81 31.43
N PHE A 160 -29.90 -18.03 31.31
CA PHE A 160 -30.73 -18.66 32.34
C PHE A 160 -29.97 -18.79 33.66
N PHE A 161 -28.72 -19.26 33.63
CA PHE A 161 -27.86 -19.33 34.82
C PHE A 161 -27.56 -17.97 35.43
N ASP A 162 -27.27 -16.93 34.61
CA ASP A 162 -27.10 -15.55 35.10
C ASP A 162 -28.36 -14.99 35.78
N THR A 163 -29.56 -15.45 35.40
CA THR A 163 -30.82 -14.98 36.00
C THR A 163 -31.12 -15.69 37.31
N ILE A 164 -30.66 -16.90 37.53
CA ILE A 164 -30.95 -17.68 38.73
C ILE A 164 -29.87 -17.52 39.81
N PHE A 165 -28.62 -17.30 39.40
CA PHE A 165 -27.46 -17.32 40.31
C PHE A 165 -26.64 -16.05 40.29
N GLY A 166 -26.99 -15.04 39.49
CA GLY A 166 -26.41 -13.69 39.45
C GLY A 166 -27.29 -12.74 40.21
#